data_4ae07a0e9875794d48cb95214061cd7c
#
_entry.id   4ae07a0e9875794d48cb95214061cd7c
#
_cell.length_a   1.000
_cell.length_b   1.000
_cell.length_c   1.000
_cell.angle_alpha   90.00
_cell.angle_beta   90.00
_cell.angle_gamma   90.00
#
_symmetry.space_group_name_H-M   'P 1'
#
loop_
_entity.id
_entity.type
_entity.pdbx_description
1 polymer ?
#
loop_
_entity_poly.entity_id
_entity_poly.type
_entity_poly.pdbx_seq_one_letter_code
_entity_poly.pdbx_strand_id
1 'polypeptide(L)'
;ISFGYSTTDGTILPGFMPKPRLFGFGKYTPDQDMFSDISEQTTAPGLPFLIGWQDNDFARKAALKGWITRDTTLNSPFIMTHSETYNFRANVEPFPDLRIDVNAVRTYSEKASEFYNYNSITNGFDAQNRSVSGNFTMSINTMKTAFSKMGSKESTPASKAFQNLKDYRHIIALRLAEGRIPNAAEGYNPNAEDPVTKFPVGYGPSSSQVLIPAFIAAYTGQSPEKVSLDPFPSLKYLRPNWRITYEGVVSQSAWLKKYFKALSFNHAYRSSYNVGSFISNLDYDDKVYA
;
A
#
# COMPACT_ATOMS: atom_id res chain seq x y z
N ILE A 1 18.34 2.42 20.57
CA ILE A 1 17.82 2.52 19.20
C ILE A 1 17.55 1.10 18.71
N SER A 2 16.36 0.86 18.15
CA SER A 2 15.99 -0.40 17.51
C SER A 2 15.34 -0.12 16.15
N PHE A 3 15.65 -0.99 15.19
CA PHE A 3 15.02 -1.02 13.88
C PHE A 3 14.54 -2.44 13.63
N GLY A 4 13.27 -2.58 13.25
CA GLY A 4 12.66 -3.85 12.87
C GLY A 4 12.10 -3.76 11.46
N TYR A 5 12.39 -4.76 10.66
CA TYR A 5 11.77 -4.99 9.35
C TYR A 5 11.20 -6.40 9.33
N SER A 6 9.99 -6.53 8.88
CA SER A 6 9.31 -7.81 8.68
C SER A 6 8.57 -7.79 7.35
N THR A 7 8.71 -8.86 6.59
CA THR A 7 7.89 -9.14 5.42
C THR A 7 7.23 -10.51 5.57
N THR A 8 6.01 -10.62 5.07
CA THR A 8 5.26 -11.87 5.05
C THR A 8 4.57 -11.99 3.70
N ASP A 9 4.84 -13.08 3.03
CA ASP A 9 4.32 -13.40 1.71
C ASP A 9 3.53 -14.70 1.77
N GLY A 10 2.39 -14.74 1.07
CA GLY A 10 1.56 -15.93 0.98
C GLY A 10 0.98 -16.10 -0.41
N THR A 11 0.92 -17.33 -0.89
CA THR A 11 0.32 -17.69 -2.18
C THR A 11 -0.60 -18.89 -2.02
N ILE A 12 -1.82 -18.77 -2.52
CA ILE A 12 -2.82 -19.84 -2.54
C ILE A 12 -3.19 -20.11 -3.99
N LEU A 13 -2.90 -21.31 -4.45
CA LEU A 13 -3.27 -21.78 -5.79
C LEU A 13 -4.33 -22.89 -5.66
N PRO A 14 -5.61 -22.59 -5.93
CA PRO A 14 -6.68 -23.57 -5.90
C PRO A 14 -6.50 -24.60 -7.03
N GLY A 15 -7.01 -25.82 -6.79
CA GLY A 15 -6.96 -26.87 -7.80
C GLY A 15 -5.56 -27.42 -8.10
N PHE A 16 -4.57 -27.15 -7.24
CA PHE A 16 -3.22 -27.66 -7.42
C PHE A 16 -3.17 -29.18 -7.25
N MET A 17 -2.79 -29.89 -8.30
CA MET A 17 -2.83 -31.35 -8.39
C MET A 17 -1.56 -32.06 -7.93
N PRO A 18 -0.34 -31.51 -8.17
CA PRO A 18 0.87 -32.19 -7.76
C PRO A 18 0.94 -32.41 -6.25
N LYS A 19 1.38 -33.58 -5.82
CA LYS A 19 1.65 -33.82 -4.40
C LYS A 19 3.00 -33.21 -4.02
N PRO A 20 3.04 -32.20 -3.13
CA PRO A 20 4.29 -31.61 -2.71
C PRO A 20 5.20 -32.64 -2.05
N ARG A 21 6.47 -32.65 -2.42
CA ARG A 21 7.52 -33.43 -1.79
C ARG A 21 8.54 -32.53 -1.13
N LEU A 22 9.51 -33.13 -0.42
CA LEU A 22 10.53 -32.39 0.30
C LEU A 22 11.15 -31.28 -0.58
N PHE A 23 11.19 -30.05 -0.08
CA PHE A 23 11.65 -28.85 -0.76
C PHE A 23 10.99 -28.54 -2.11
N GLY A 24 9.79 -29.03 -2.37
CA GLY A 24 9.08 -28.80 -3.63
C GLY A 24 9.71 -29.43 -4.87
N PHE A 25 10.64 -30.39 -4.69
CA PHE A 25 11.29 -31.12 -5.78
C PHE A 25 10.53 -32.36 -6.22
N GLY A 26 9.22 -32.42 -5.94
CA GLY A 26 8.38 -33.49 -6.44
C GLY A 26 8.31 -33.46 -7.97
N LYS A 27 8.71 -34.55 -8.61
CA LYS A 27 8.44 -34.72 -10.03
C LYS A 27 6.95 -35.01 -10.23
N TYR A 28 6.34 -34.30 -11.16
CA TYR A 28 4.95 -34.41 -11.52
C TYR A 28 4.84 -34.57 -13.03
N THR A 29 4.09 -35.59 -13.43
CA THR A 29 3.67 -35.80 -14.82
C THR A 29 2.15 -35.64 -14.84
N PRO A 30 1.61 -34.73 -15.66
CA PRO A 30 0.17 -34.58 -15.80
C PRO A 30 -0.53 -35.88 -16.22
N ASP A 31 -1.76 -36.05 -15.74
CA ASP A 31 -2.60 -37.18 -16.15
C ASP A 31 -2.98 -37.02 -17.62
N GLN A 32 -2.65 -37.99 -18.46
CA GLN A 32 -2.86 -37.93 -19.91
C GLN A 32 -4.33 -37.95 -20.31
N ASP A 33 -5.22 -38.52 -19.48
CA ASP A 33 -6.66 -38.48 -19.73
C ASP A 33 -7.21 -37.06 -19.60
N MET A 34 -6.61 -36.26 -18.73
CA MET A 34 -6.99 -34.84 -18.50
C MET A 34 -6.14 -33.87 -19.32
N PHE A 35 -4.87 -34.16 -19.58
CA PHE A 35 -3.88 -33.30 -20.19
C PHE A 35 -3.18 -33.98 -21.37
N SER A 36 -3.93 -34.37 -22.39
CA SER A 36 -3.38 -35.02 -23.58
C SER A 36 -2.36 -34.14 -24.35
N ASP A 37 -2.42 -32.82 -24.14
CA ASP A 37 -1.56 -31.81 -24.73
C ASP A 37 -0.28 -31.50 -23.91
N ILE A 38 -0.18 -32.02 -22.67
CA ILE A 38 0.96 -31.74 -21.77
C ILE A 38 1.59 -33.07 -21.33
N SER A 39 2.70 -33.45 -21.93
CA SER A 39 3.43 -34.69 -21.62
C SER A 39 4.71 -34.47 -20.80
N GLU A 40 5.14 -33.22 -20.62
CA GLU A 40 6.41 -32.94 -19.97
C GLU A 40 6.34 -33.15 -18.45
N GLN A 41 7.33 -33.89 -17.93
CA GLN A 41 7.51 -34.04 -16.50
C GLN A 41 8.15 -32.78 -15.91
N THR A 42 7.50 -32.19 -14.91
CA THR A 42 7.94 -30.96 -14.27
C THR A 42 8.21 -31.14 -12.78
N THR A 43 8.97 -30.23 -12.19
CA THR A 43 9.17 -30.14 -10.74
C THR A 43 8.16 -29.16 -10.15
N ALA A 44 7.32 -29.63 -9.21
CA ALA A 44 6.20 -28.87 -8.68
C ALA A 44 6.20 -28.85 -7.14
N PRO A 45 5.95 -27.68 -6.51
CA PRO A 45 5.84 -26.33 -7.07
C PRO A 45 7.19 -25.65 -7.33
N GLY A 46 8.32 -26.28 -6.95
CA GLY A 46 9.66 -25.74 -7.06
C GLY A 46 10.12 -24.93 -5.85
N LEU A 47 11.44 -24.75 -5.74
CA LEU A 47 12.06 -24.03 -4.62
C LEU A 47 11.62 -22.56 -4.49
N PRO A 48 11.47 -21.75 -5.57
CA PRO A 48 11.05 -20.38 -5.45
C PRO A 48 9.73 -20.21 -4.69
N PHE A 49 8.74 -21.06 -4.98
CA PHE A 49 7.46 -21.03 -4.26
C PHE A 49 7.63 -21.32 -2.77
N LEU A 50 8.49 -22.27 -2.39
CA LEU A 50 8.67 -22.66 -1.00
C LEU A 50 9.42 -21.62 -0.16
N ILE A 51 10.30 -20.81 -0.77
CA ILE A 51 10.99 -19.72 -0.08
C ILE A 51 10.17 -18.42 -0.07
N GLY A 52 8.90 -18.47 -0.52
CA GLY A 52 8.01 -17.32 -0.50
C GLY A 52 8.22 -16.34 -1.65
N TRP A 53 8.92 -16.73 -2.71
CA TRP A 53 9.06 -15.88 -3.89
C TRP A 53 7.69 -15.73 -4.57
N GLN A 54 7.20 -14.50 -4.62
CA GLN A 54 5.93 -14.18 -5.29
C GLN A 54 6.15 -13.95 -6.79
N ASP A 55 5.29 -14.60 -7.59
CA ASP A 55 5.29 -14.51 -9.04
C ASP A 55 3.85 -14.26 -9.51
N ASN A 56 3.61 -13.09 -10.07
CA ASN A 56 2.28 -12.69 -10.57
C ASN A 56 1.76 -13.63 -11.67
N ASP A 57 2.67 -14.23 -12.42
CA ASP A 57 2.36 -15.20 -13.47
C ASP A 57 2.26 -16.66 -12.98
N PHE A 58 2.33 -16.89 -11.66
CA PHE A 58 2.43 -18.25 -11.12
C PHE A 58 1.25 -19.13 -11.54
N ALA A 59 0.02 -18.61 -11.48
CA ALA A 59 -1.17 -19.35 -11.91
C ALA A 59 -1.10 -19.73 -13.39
N ARG A 60 -0.70 -18.80 -14.25
CA ARG A 60 -0.52 -19.06 -15.69
C ARG A 60 0.56 -20.10 -15.96
N LYS A 61 1.70 -20.00 -15.30
CA LYS A 61 2.80 -20.97 -15.43
C LYS A 61 2.39 -22.37 -14.91
N ALA A 62 1.62 -22.41 -13.83
CA ALA A 62 1.09 -23.65 -13.26
C ALA A 62 0.08 -24.33 -14.21
N ALA A 63 -0.78 -23.55 -14.86
CA ALA A 63 -1.73 -24.04 -15.86
C ALA A 63 -1.00 -24.64 -17.08
N LEU A 64 -0.01 -23.93 -17.62
CA LEU A 64 0.79 -24.41 -18.76
C LEU A 64 1.55 -25.73 -18.45
N LYS A 65 1.86 -25.97 -17.18
CA LYS A 65 2.52 -27.21 -16.72
C LYS A 65 1.55 -28.30 -16.29
N GLY A 66 0.24 -28.08 -16.45
CA GLY A 66 -0.78 -29.03 -16.03
C GLY A 66 -0.88 -29.22 -14.52
N TRP A 67 -0.49 -28.21 -13.72
CA TRP A 67 -0.54 -28.29 -12.26
C TRP A 67 -1.90 -27.94 -11.68
N ILE A 68 -2.78 -27.30 -12.45
CA ILE A 68 -4.12 -26.89 -12.03
C ILE A 68 -5.14 -27.82 -12.69
N THR A 69 -6.15 -28.22 -11.94
CA THR A 69 -7.25 -29.04 -12.45
C THR A 69 -7.99 -28.34 -13.59
N ARG A 70 -8.48 -29.13 -14.56
CA ARG A 70 -9.40 -28.66 -15.62
C ARG A 70 -10.87 -28.77 -15.22
N ASP A 71 -11.15 -28.88 -13.93
CA ASP A 71 -12.52 -28.88 -13.44
C ASP A 71 -13.14 -27.50 -13.62
N THR A 72 -14.18 -27.41 -14.44
CA THR A 72 -14.93 -26.20 -14.73
C THR A 72 -15.76 -25.70 -13.56
N THR A 73 -15.94 -26.51 -12.51
CA THR A 73 -16.68 -26.14 -11.29
C THR A 73 -15.79 -25.51 -10.22
N LEU A 74 -14.47 -25.42 -10.46
CA LEU A 74 -13.55 -24.75 -9.53
C LEU A 74 -13.93 -23.27 -9.34
N ASN A 75 -14.42 -22.93 -8.17
CA ASN A 75 -14.86 -21.57 -7.85
C ASN A 75 -14.08 -20.99 -6.65
N SER A 76 -12.77 -21.04 -6.73
CA SER A 76 -11.89 -20.44 -5.73
C SER A 76 -10.83 -19.59 -6.43
N PRO A 77 -10.57 -18.36 -5.98
CA PRO A 77 -9.59 -17.51 -6.62
C PRO A 77 -8.15 -17.94 -6.27
N PHE A 78 -7.24 -17.72 -7.20
CA PHE A 78 -5.82 -17.60 -6.93
C PHE A 78 -5.61 -16.35 -6.07
N ILE A 79 -4.86 -16.47 -4.98
CA ILE A 79 -4.64 -15.37 -4.03
C ILE A 79 -3.15 -15.23 -3.76
N MET A 80 -2.66 -14.01 -3.85
CA MET A 80 -1.37 -13.62 -3.31
C MET A 80 -1.56 -12.56 -2.22
N THR A 81 -0.80 -12.67 -1.15
CA THR A 81 -0.76 -11.70 -0.06
C THR A 81 0.67 -11.27 0.18
N HIS A 82 0.86 -9.97 0.33
CA HIS A 82 2.13 -9.36 0.70
C HIS A 82 1.92 -8.41 1.87
N SER A 83 2.78 -8.47 2.86
CA SER A 83 2.75 -7.53 3.99
C SER A 83 4.16 -7.12 4.39
N GLU A 84 4.37 -5.82 4.54
CA GLU A 84 5.63 -5.23 4.99
C GLU A 84 5.39 -4.37 6.23
N THR A 85 6.27 -4.49 7.20
CA THR A 85 6.26 -3.64 8.39
C THR A 85 7.66 -3.15 8.72
N TYR A 86 7.78 -1.82 8.83
CA TYR A 86 8.98 -1.14 9.31
C TYR A 86 8.66 -0.47 10.64
N ASN A 87 9.47 -0.76 11.65
CA ASN A 87 9.38 -0.18 12.99
C ASN A 87 10.71 0.44 13.35
N PHE A 88 10.69 1.71 13.68
CA PHE A 88 11.84 2.40 14.26
C PHE A 88 11.49 2.91 15.65
N ARG A 89 12.37 2.67 16.62
CA ARG A 89 12.27 3.20 17.98
C ARG A 89 13.62 3.67 18.46
N ALA A 90 13.62 4.84 19.08
CA ALA A 90 14.80 5.35 19.78
C ALA A 90 14.36 5.95 21.10
N ASN A 91 15.14 5.69 22.14
CA ASN A 91 15.05 6.34 23.42
C ASN A 91 16.38 7.04 23.65
N VAL A 92 16.36 8.32 23.93
CA VAL A 92 17.54 9.17 24.07
C VAL A 92 17.41 9.98 25.35
N GLU A 93 18.43 9.93 26.18
CA GLU A 93 18.54 10.72 27.41
C GLU A 93 19.82 11.61 27.29
N PRO A 94 19.68 12.80 26.67
CA PRO A 94 20.83 13.67 26.39
C PRO A 94 21.52 14.19 27.67
N PHE A 95 20.74 14.37 28.72
CA PHE A 95 21.20 14.73 30.07
C PHE A 95 20.18 14.24 31.13
N PRO A 96 20.56 14.21 32.41
CA PRO A 96 19.68 13.73 33.47
C PRO A 96 18.32 14.40 33.44
N ASP A 97 17.28 13.63 33.71
CA ASP A 97 15.87 14.05 33.76
C ASP A 97 15.23 14.44 32.42
N LEU A 98 15.96 14.44 31.27
CA LEU A 98 15.39 14.63 29.96
C LEU A 98 15.35 13.31 29.20
N ARG A 99 14.14 12.86 28.90
CA ARG A 99 13.88 11.66 28.10
C ARG A 99 13.17 12.03 26.81
N ILE A 100 13.68 11.52 25.69
CA ILE A 100 13.12 11.69 24.37
C ILE A 100 12.85 10.30 23.80
N ASP A 101 11.57 9.94 23.66
CA ASP A 101 11.14 8.72 23.00
C ASP A 101 10.72 9.07 21.57
N VAL A 102 11.30 8.38 20.60
CA VAL A 102 11.04 8.56 19.17
C VAL A 102 10.57 7.26 18.59
N ASN A 103 9.49 7.26 17.82
CA ASN A 103 9.01 6.08 17.12
C ASN A 103 8.47 6.43 15.73
N ALA A 104 8.70 5.55 14.77
CA ALA A 104 8.13 5.63 13.44
C ALA A 104 7.72 4.24 12.96
N VAL A 105 6.59 4.17 12.28
CA VAL A 105 6.02 2.93 11.77
C VAL A 105 5.57 3.13 10.32
N ARG A 106 5.85 2.16 9.46
CA ARG A 106 5.24 2.01 8.15
C ARG A 106 4.77 0.58 8.00
N THR A 107 3.50 0.40 7.68
CA THR A 107 2.90 -0.91 7.39
C THR A 107 2.21 -0.82 6.04
N TYR A 108 2.46 -1.78 5.19
CA TYR A 108 1.79 -1.99 3.92
C TYR A 108 1.29 -3.43 3.88
N SER A 109 0.06 -3.62 3.43
CA SER A 109 -0.50 -4.95 3.20
C SER A 109 -1.31 -4.93 1.92
N GLU A 110 -1.11 -5.93 1.09
CA GLU A 110 -1.77 -6.11 -0.19
C GLU A 110 -2.28 -7.54 -0.33
N LYS A 111 -3.44 -7.66 -0.96
CA LYS A 111 -4.03 -8.93 -1.38
C LYS A 111 -4.47 -8.81 -2.82
N ALA A 112 -3.80 -9.55 -3.70
CA ALA A 112 -4.23 -9.77 -5.07
C ALA A 112 -5.06 -11.05 -5.15
N SER A 113 -6.18 -11.03 -5.86
CA SER A 113 -7.02 -12.21 -6.11
C SER A 113 -7.51 -12.22 -7.55
N GLU A 114 -7.56 -13.41 -8.15
CA GLU A 114 -7.96 -13.61 -9.54
C GLU A 114 -8.56 -15.01 -9.68
N PHE A 115 -9.69 -15.12 -10.38
CA PHE A 115 -10.22 -16.44 -10.76
C PHE A 115 -9.46 -16.92 -12.00
N TYR A 116 -8.93 -18.14 -11.92
CA TYR A 116 -8.17 -18.73 -13.00
C TYR A 116 -8.79 -20.09 -13.35
N ASN A 117 -9.77 -20.04 -14.25
CA ASN A 117 -10.66 -21.18 -14.52
C ASN A 117 -10.41 -21.79 -15.89
N TYR A 118 -10.54 -23.12 -15.97
CA TYR A 118 -10.47 -23.81 -17.23
C TYR A 118 -11.73 -23.54 -18.07
N ASN A 119 -11.51 -23.19 -19.33
CA ASN A 119 -12.54 -22.99 -20.34
C ASN A 119 -12.47 -24.15 -21.35
N SER A 120 -13.50 -25.01 -21.33
CA SER A 120 -13.58 -26.16 -22.19
C SER A 120 -13.79 -25.82 -23.68
N ILE A 121 -14.25 -24.61 -24.00
CA ILE A 121 -14.49 -24.17 -25.38
C ILE A 121 -13.15 -23.80 -26.04
N THR A 122 -12.32 -23.05 -25.32
CA THR A 122 -11.01 -22.58 -25.82
C THR A 122 -9.88 -23.57 -25.55
N ASN A 123 -10.17 -24.63 -24.77
CA ASN A 123 -9.17 -25.58 -24.24
C ASN A 123 -8.03 -24.88 -23.51
N GLY A 124 -8.35 -23.82 -22.78
CA GLY A 124 -7.39 -22.96 -22.11
C GLY A 124 -7.87 -22.52 -20.73
N PHE A 125 -7.07 -21.69 -20.08
CA PHE A 125 -7.44 -21.07 -18.81
C PHE A 125 -7.69 -19.58 -19.01
N ASP A 126 -8.79 -19.08 -18.46
CA ASP A 126 -9.18 -17.67 -18.52
C ASP A 126 -8.97 -17.04 -17.12
N ALA A 127 -8.26 -15.92 -17.12
CA ALA A 127 -8.13 -15.06 -15.95
C ALA A 127 -9.34 -14.13 -15.88
N GLN A 128 -10.00 -14.08 -14.72
CA GLN A 128 -11.23 -13.29 -14.54
C GLN A 128 -11.26 -12.61 -13.18
N ASN A 129 -11.95 -11.47 -13.13
CA ASN A 129 -12.25 -10.74 -11.89
C ASN A 129 -10.98 -10.48 -11.03
N ARG A 130 -9.89 -10.10 -11.67
CA ARG A 130 -8.69 -9.68 -10.96
C ARG A 130 -9.03 -8.50 -10.05
N SER A 131 -8.60 -8.58 -8.81
CA SER A 131 -8.83 -7.55 -7.79
C SER A 131 -7.59 -7.43 -6.91
N VAL A 132 -7.21 -6.20 -6.62
CA VAL A 132 -6.14 -5.88 -5.68
C VAL A 132 -6.67 -4.96 -4.62
N SER A 133 -6.51 -5.36 -3.38
CA SER A 133 -6.97 -4.62 -2.21
C SER A 133 -5.93 -4.66 -1.12
N GLY A 134 -5.99 -3.71 -0.18
CA GLY A 134 -5.05 -3.69 0.91
C GLY A 134 -5.25 -2.54 1.87
N ASN A 135 -4.28 -2.32 2.74
CA ASN A 135 -4.23 -1.22 3.66
C ASN A 135 -2.80 -0.67 3.78
N PHE A 136 -2.71 0.57 4.21
CA PHE A 136 -1.45 1.25 4.39
C PHE A 136 -1.50 2.17 5.61
N THR A 137 -0.45 2.16 6.40
CA THR A 137 -0.28 3.09 7.53
C THR A 137 1.16 3.56 7.60
N MET A 138 1.36 4.86 7.79
CA MET A 138 2.69 5.45 7.95
C MET A 138 2.68 6.63 8.91
N SER A 139 3.70 6.72 9.74
CA SER A 139 3.96 7.92 10.54
C SER A 139 4.40 9.06 9.62
N ILE A 140 3.72 10.21 9.71
CA ILE A 140 3.98 11.40 8.90
C ILE A 140 4.13 12.66 9.77
N ASN A 141 4.58 13.77 9.18
CA ASN A 141 4.60 15.06 9.88
C ASN A 141 3.59 16.02 9.27
N THR A 142 2.60 16.42 10.07
CA THR A 142 1.56 17.38 9.70
C THR A 142 1.64 18.68 10.48
N MET A 143 2.75 18.98 11.19
CA MET A 143 2.88 20.16 12.03
C MET A 143 2.66 21.47 11.26
N LYS A 144 3.05 21.54 10.00
CA LYS A 144 2.85 22.74 9.16
C LYS A 144 1.38 23.13 9.00
N THR A 145 0.49 22.14 9.07
CA THR A 145 -0.95 22.33 8.84
C THR A 145 -1.81 22.10 10.08
N ALA A 146 -1.23 21.53 11.15
CA ALA A 146 -1.93 21.17 12.39
C ALA A 146 -2.59 22.37 13.07
N PHE A 147 -2.02 23.57 12.89
CA PHE A 147 -2.53 24.81 13.49
C PHE A 147 -3.13 25.77 12.45
N SER A 148 -3.54 25.24 11.29
CA SER A 148 -4.22 26.03 10.27
C SER A 148 -5.52 26.61 10.83
N LYS A 149 -5.75 27.90 10.61
CA LYS A 149 -6.97 28.58 11.03
C LYS A 149 -8.18 27.91 10.33
N MET A 150 -9.22 27.67 11.09
CA MET A 150 -10.54 27.32 10.55
C MET A 150 -11.16 28.59 9.93
N GLY A 151 -11.87 28.44 8.82
CA GLY A 151 -12.62 29.56 8.22
C GLY A 151 -13.67 30.15 9.19
N SER A 152 -14.03 31.42 9.00
CA SER A 152 -15.03 32.08 9.83
C SER A 152 -16.41 31.42 9.63
N LYS A 153 -17.33 31.62 10.60
CA LYS A 153 -18.66 30.99 10.62
C LYS A 153 -19.55 31.34 9.40
N GLU A 154 -19.21 32.34 8.63
CA GLU A 154 -19.99 32.80 7.46
C GLU A 154 -19.56 32.15 6.14
N SER A 155 -18.32 31.61 6.08
CA SER A 155 -17.85 30.79 4.97
C SER A 155 -17.71 29.36 5.47
N THR A 156 -18.12 28.37 4.68
CA THR A 156 -18.00 26.95 5.02
C THR A 156 -16.78 26.68 5.92
N PRO A 157 -17.00 26.17 7.17
CA PRO A 157 -15.94 26.06 8.18
C PRO A 157 -14.95 24.94 7.79
N ALA A 158 -14.11 25.22 6.82
CA ALA A 158 -13.10 24.28 6.37
C ALA A 158 -11.70 24.82 6.66
N SER A 159 -10.80 23.95 7.11
CA SER A 159 -9.40 24.32 7.28
C SER A 159 -8.77 24.63 5.91
N LYS A 160 -7.73 25.47 5.90
CA LYS A 160 -6.96 25.74 4.67
C LYS A 160 -6.45 24.46 4.02
N ALA A 161 -6.02 23.47 4.82
CA ALA A 161 -5.59 22.18 4.34
C ALA A 161 -6.72 21.43 3.58
N PHE A 162 -7.97 21.53 4.04
CA PHE A 162 -9.10 20.94 3.34
C PHE A 162 -9.45 21.67 2.04
N GLN A 163 -9.31 22.98 1.97
CA GLN A 163 -9.46 23.71 0.71
C GLN A 163 -8.37 23.31 -0.28
N ASN A 164 -7.11 23.29 0.18
CA ASN A 164 -6.00 22.80 -0.64
C ASN A 164 -6.25 21.37 -1.15
N LEU A 165 -6.80 20.47 -0.33
CA LEU A 165 -7.16 19.13 -0.78
C LEU A 165 -8.12 19.15 -1.98
N LYS A 166 -9.14 20.03 -1.94
CA LYS A 166 -10.10 20.16 -3.04
C LYS A 166 -9.42 20.65 -4.32
N ASP A 167 -8.56 21.65 -4.21
CA ASP A 167 -7.87 22.26 -5.35
C ASP A 167 -6.81 21.33 -5.94
N TYR A 168 -6.09 20.63 -5.08
CA TYR A 168 -4.99 19.74 -5.47
C TYR A 168 -5.45 18.48 -6.23
N ARG A 169 -6.69 18.03 -5.99
CA ARG A 169 -7.24 16.85 -6.71
C ARG A 169 -7.18 17.01 -8.22
N HIS A 170 -7.53 18.19 -8.75
CA HIS A 170 -7.51 18.41 -10.18
C HIS A 170 -6.08 18.36 -10.75
N ILE A 171 -5.12 19.01 -10.08
CA ILE A 171 -3.70 18.99 -10.48
C ILE A 171 -3.15 17.55 -10.46
N ILE A 172 -3.45 16.80 -9.43
CA ILE A 172 -3.03 15.40 -9.31
C ILE A 172 -3.66 14.53 -10.41
N ALA A 173 -4.95 14.72 -10.70
CA ALA A 173 -5.64 13.98 -11.75
C ALA A 173 -5.03 14.21 -13.13
N LEU A 174 -4.68 15.46 -13.46
CA LEU A 174 -3.97 15.80 -14.71
C LEU A 174 -2.61 15.12 -14.79
N ARG A 175 -1.80 15.18 -13.72
CA ARG A 175 -0.51 14.52 -13.66
C ARG A 175 -0.59 13.00 -13.82
N LEU A 176 -1.63 12.37 -13.26
CA LEU A 176 -1.87 10.93 -13.43
C LEU A 176 -2.24 10.61 -14.87
N ALA A 177 -3.12 11.41 -15.49
CA ALA A 177 -3.53 11.24 -16.87
C ALA A 177 -2.34 11.38 -17.84
N GLU A 178 -1.52 12.42 -17.67
CA GLU A 178 -0.30 12.63 -18.45
C GLU A 178 0.72 11.51 -18.29
N GLY A 179 0.93 11.06 -17.06
CA GLY A 179 1.86 9.97 -16.76
C GLY A 179 1.45 8.62 -17.35
N ARG A 180 0.18 8.45 -17.70
CA ARG A 180 -0.36 7.23 -18.29
C ARG A 180 -0.11 7.11 -19.80
N ILE A 181 0.09 8.20 -20.52
CA ILE A 181 0.24 8.23 -21.99
C ILE A 181 1.12 7.11 -22.54
N PRO A 182 2.34 6.85 -21.99
CA PRO A 182 3.25 5.83 -22.54
C PRO A 182 2.69 4.41 -22.48
N ASN A 183 1.73 4.13 -21.58
CA ASN A 183 1.17 2.81 -21.33
C ASN A 183 -0.34 2.75 -21.59
N ALA A 184 -0.90 3.77 -22.22
CA ALA A 184 -2.33 3.82 -22.49
C ALA A 184 -2.74 2.83 -23.58
N ALA A 185 -3.94 2.26 -23.42
CA ALA A 185 -4.57 1.51 -24.50
C ALA A 185 -4.76 2.38 -25.74
N GLU A 186 -4.79 1.75 -26.90
CA GLU A 186 -5.03 2.45 -28.17
C GLU A 186 -6.29 3.31 -28.09
N GLY A 187 -6.15 4.60 -28.42
CA GLY A 187 -7.26 5.57 -28.34
C GLY A 187 -7.41 6.31 -27.01
N TYR A 188 -6.57 6.07 -26.00
CA TYR A 188 -6.59 6.87 -24.77
C TYR A 188 -6.21 8.33 -25.07
N ASN A 189 -7.06 9.26 -24.64
CA ASN A 189 -6.81 10.70 -24.71
C ASN A 189 -6.67 11.27 -23.29
N PRO A 190 -5.47 11.69 -22.85
CA PRO A 190 -5.26 12.26 -21.52
C PRO A 190 -6.00 13.58 -21.30
N ASN A 191 -6.37 14.28 -22.37
CA ASN A 191 -7.09 15.53 -22.33
C ASN A 191 -8.63 15.33 -22.39
N ALA A 192 -9.11 14.09 -22.47
CA ALA A 192 -10.52 13.80 -22.39
C ALA A 192 -11.01 14.04 -20.96
N GLU A 193 -11.98 14.94 -20.81
CA GLU A 193 -12.59 15.27 -19.52
C GLU A 193 -13.98 14.65 -19.42
N ASP A 194 -14.31 14.22 -18.22
CA ASP A 194 -15.67 13.88 -17.87
C ASP A 194 -16.55 15.13 -17.91
N PRO A 195 -17.67 15.13 -18.67
CA PRO A 195 -18.50 16.31 -18.89
C PRO A 195 -19.12 16.88 -17.61
N VAL A 196 -19.29 16.04 -16.57
CA VAL A 196 -19.93 16.42 -15.31
C VAL A 196 -18.88 16.90 -14.29
N THR A 197 -17.84 16.12 -14.09
CA THR A 197 -16.85 16.38 -13.03
C THR A 197 -15.73 17.31 -13.46
N LYS A 198 -15.49 17.44 -14.78
CA LYS A 198 -14.36 18.19 -15.35
C LYS A 198 -12.99 17.63 -14.97
N PHE A 199 -12.95 16.39 -14.60
CA PHE A 199 -11.71 15.66 -14.32
C PHE A 199 -11.33 14.79 -15.53
N PRO A 200 -10.04 14.46 -15.71
CA PRO A 200 -9.62 13.51 -16.73
C PRO A 200 -10.37 12.19 -16.61
N VAL A 201 -10.75 11.61 -17.74
CA VAL A 201 -11.44 10.31 -17.78
C VAL A 201 -10.57 9.25 -17.10
N GLY A 202 -11.15 8.52 -16.14
CA GLY A 202 -10.48 7.51 -15.34
C GLY A 202 -9.90 8.03 -14.01
N TYR A 203 -9.74 9.34 -13.85
CA TYR A 203 -9.16 9.96 -12.64
C TYR A 203 -10.13 10.96 -11.99
N GLY A 204 -11.31 10.48 -11.65
CA GLY A 204 -12.35 11.32 -11.02
C GLY A 204 -11.98 11.85 -9.64
N PRO A 205 -12.75 12.86 -9.14
CA PRO A 205 -12.45 13.56 -7.88
C PRO A 205 -12.53 12.67 -6.63
N SER A 206 -13.13 11.49 -6.73
CA SER A 206 -13.28 10.50 -5.65
C SER A 206 -12.38 9.29 -5.83
N SER A 207 -11.59 9.23 -6.90
CA SER A 207 -10.63 8.16 -7.13
C SER A 207 -9.58 8.11 -6.04
N SER A 208 -9.28 6.94 -5.50
CA SER A 208 -8.25 6.74 -4.49
C SER A 208 -6.88 7.22 -4.97
N GLN A 209 -6.56 6.99 -6.24
CA GLN A 209 -5.31 7.42 -6.88
C GLN A 209 -5.15 8.95 -6.90
N VAL A 210 -6.26 9.69 -6.98
CA VAL A 210 -6.28 11.16 -6.93
C VAL A 210 -6.31 11.65 -5.49
N LEU A 211 -7.20 11.08 -4.66
CA LEU A 211 -7.41 11.55 -3.28
C LEU A 211 -6.18 11.37 -2.40
N ILE A 212 -5.47 10.25 -2.53
CA ILE A 212 -4.35 9.92 -1.65
C ILE A 212 -3.18 10.90 -1.82
N PRO A 213 -2.61 11.12 -3.01
CA PRO A 213 -1.57 12.10 -3.20
C PRO A 213 -2.01 13.54 -2.90
N ALA A 214 -3.26 13.90 -3.24
CA ALA A 214 -3.81 15.22 -2.94
C ALA A 214 -3.91 15.45 -1.42
N PHE A 215 -4.33 14.43 -0.66
CA PHE A 215 -4.38 14.50 0.80
C PHE A 215 -2.97 14.66 1.39
N ILE A 216 -2.01 13.85 0.95
CA ILE A 216 -0.62 13.95 1.42
C ILE A 216 -0.08 15.35 1.14
N ALA A 217 -0.22 15.88 -0.08
CA ALA A 217 0.23 17.22 -0.42
C ALA A 217 -0.40 18.29 0.47
N ALA A 218 -1.73 18.28 0.60
CA ALA A 218 -2.48 19.27 1.35
C ALA A 218 -2.14 19.28 2.85
N TYR A 219 -2.04 18.09 3.47
CA TYR A 219 -1.86 17.98 4.93
C TYR A 219 -0.40 17.97 5.37
N THR A 220 0.55 17.67 4.50
CA THR A 220 1.99 17.80 4.80
C THR A 220 2.56 19.14 4.35
N GLY A 221 1.79 19.96 3.64
CA GLY A 221 2.22 21.25 3.09
C GLY A 221 3.23 21.10 1.94
N GLN A 222 3.11 20.02 1.16
CA GLN A 222 3.87 19.81 -0.07
C GLN A 222 3.13 20.42 -1.27
N SER A 223 3.89 20.76 -2.33
CA SER A 223 3.29 21.17 -3.60
C SER A 223 2.61 19.97 -4.29
N PRO A 224 1.39 20.12 -4.82
CA PRO A 224 0.71 19.06 -5.58
C PRO A 224 1.45 18.69 -6.86
N GLU A 225 2.31 19.58 -7.39
CA GLU A 225 3.11 19.33 -8.60
C GLU A 225 4.34 18.44 -8.32
N LYS A 226 4.79 18.37 -7.04
CA LYS A 226 6.03 17.68 -6.64
C LYS A 226 5.78 16.46 -5.76
N VAL A 227 4.57 16.30 -5.21
CA VAL A 227 4.24 15.14 -4.39
C VAL A 227 4.33 13.86 -5.22
N SER A 228 4.72 12.75 -4.59
CA SER A 228 4.67 11.44 -5.23
C SER A 228 3.24 11.10 -5.60
N LEU A 229 3.04 10.59 -6.82
CA LEU A 229 1.75 10.06 -7.27
C LEU A 229 1.52 8.63 -6.75
N ASP A 230 2.56 8.00 -6.19
CA ASP A 230 2.41 6.72 -5.51
C ASP A 230 1.50 6.90 -4.28
N PRO A 231 0.37 6.16 -4.22
CA PRO A 231 -0.54 6.22 -3.08
C PRO A 231 0.10 5.69 -1.79
N PHE A 232 1.20 4.96 -1.88
CA PHE A 232 1.90 4.35 -0.75
C PHE A 232 3.31 4.92 -0.59
N PRO A 233 3.46 6.09 0.04
CA PRO A 233 4.73 6.78 0.11
C PRO A 233 5.86 5.91 0.61
N SER A 234 7.01 6.00 -0.07
CA SER A 234 8.22 5.28 0.29
C SER A 234 8.78 5.72 1.65
N LEU A 235 9.71 4.94 2.21
CA LEU A 235 10.37 5.21 3.50
C LEU A 235 10.98 6.61 3.63
N LYS A 236 11.37 7.25 2.52
CA LYS A 236 11.90 8.64 2.54
C LYS A 236 10.91 9.67 3.10
N TYR A 237 9.61 9.37 3.09
CA TYR A 237 8.56 10.23 3.65
C TYR A 237 8.19 9.86 5.09
N LEU A 238 8.75 8.77 5.64
CA LEU A 238 8.57 8.38 7.02
C LEU A 238 9.10 9.49 7.93
N ARG A 239 8.26 9.95 8.87
CA ARG A 239 8.62 10.95 9.86
C ARG A 239 8.27 10.43 11.23
N PRO A 240 9.16 10.57 12.21
CA PRO A 240 8.91 10.03 13.54
C PRO A 240 7.87 10.84 14.31
N ASN A 241 7.17 10.14 15.15
CA ASN A 241 6.47 10.68 16.30
C ASN A 241 7.44 10.77 17.46
N TRP A 242 7.19 11.66 18.42
CA TRP A 242 8.05 11.79 19.59
C TRP A 242 7.27 12.11 20.85
N ARG A 243 7.87 11.79 21.98
CA ARG A 243 7.48 12.22 23.31
C ARG A 243 8.72 12.74 24.02
N ILE A 244 8.64 13.92 24.57
CA ILE A 244 9.69 14.55 25.37
C ILE A 244 9.17 14.67 26.79
N THR A 245 9.90 14.13 27.74
CA THR A 245 9.60 14.22 29.18
C THR A 245 10.80 14.84 29.87
N TYR A 246 10.58 15.94 30.59
CA TYR A 246 11.62 16.61 31.38
C TYR A 246 11.14 16.80 32.82
N GLU A 247 11.88 16.21 33.76
CA GLU A 247 11.55 16.21 35.18
C GLU A 247 12.51 17.08 36.01
N GLY A 248 13.60 17.55 35.42
CA GLY A 248 14.66 18.31 36.08
C GLY A 248 14.35 19.79 36.34
N VAL A 249 13.15 20.28 36.00
CA VAL A 249 12.82 21.71 36.12
C VAL A 249 12.98 22.24 37.53
N VAL A 250 12.51 21.47 38.52
CA VAL A 250 12.59 21.86 39.94
C VAL A 250 14.00 21.73 40.47
N SER A 251 14.72 20.70 40.05
CA SER A 251 16.08 20.42 40.56
C SER A 251 17.09 21.51 40.15
N GLN A 252 16.86 22.18 39.03
CA GLN A 252 17.75 23.23 38.51
C GLN A 252 17.45 24.64 39.00
N SER A 253 16.30 24.88 39.67
CA SER A 253 15.90 26.20 40.12
C SER A 253 15.65 26.25 41.63
N ALA A 254 16.47 26.95 42.38
CA ALA A 254 16.32 27.12 43.82
C ALA A 254 14.99 27.82 44.19
N TRP A 255 14.49 28.69 43.31
CA TRP A 255 13.19 29.35 43.48
C TRP A 255 12.04 28.39 43.34
N LEU A 256 12.06 27.51 42.33
CA LEU A 256 11.02 26.49 42.12
C LEU A 256 11.00 25.45 43.24
N LYS A 257 12.15 25.06 43.79
CA LYS A 257 12.23 24.12 44.92
C LYS A 257 11.47 24.64 46.15
N LYS A 258 11.34 25.95 46.31
CA LYS A 258 10.64 26.57 47.45
C LYS A 258 9.13 26.35 47.38
N TYR A 259 8.57 26.25 46.16
CA TYR A 259 7.13 26.22 45.95
C TYR A 259 6.63 24.84 45.42
N PHE A 260 7.48 24.10 44.74
CA PHE A 260 7.12 22.83 44.08
C PHE A 260 8.03 21.69 44.54
N LYS A 261 7.44 20.56 44.87
CA LYS A 261 8.20 19.32 45.16
C LYS A 261 8.64 18.63 43.88
N ALA A 262 7.80 18.65 42.85
CA ALA A 262 8.08 18.09 41.54
C ALA A 262 7.31 18.91 40.49
N LEU A 263 7.90 19.08 39.33
CA LEU A 263 7.28 19.67 38.14
C LEU A 263 7.82 18.93 36.93
N SER A 264 6.95 18.30 36.19
CA SER A 264 7.31 17.60 34.94
C SER A 264 6.76 18.35 33.74
N PHE A 265 7.57 18.45 32.70
CA PHE A 265 7.16 18.92 31.39
C PHE A 265 7.02 17.73 30.45
N ASN A 266 5.86 17.60 29.84
CA ASN A 266 5.58 16.55 28.87
C ASN A 266 5.09 17.18 27.57
N HIS A 267 5.78 16.87 26.46
CA HIS A 267 5.35 17.24 25.12
C HIS A 267 5.33 15.99 24.25
N ALA A 268 4.20 15.74 23.59
CA ALA A 268 4.08 14.64 22.66
C ALA A 268 3.52 15.09 21.32
N TYR A 269 4.09 14.58 20.26
CA TYR A 269 3.59 14.72 18.91
C TYR A 269 3.36 13.35 18.30
N ARG A 270 2.17 13.12 17.79
CA ARG A 270 1.82 11.90 17.07
C ARG A 270 0.97 12.24 15.85
N SER A 271 1.41 11.76 14.70
CA SER A 271 0.65 11.87 13.46
C SER A 271 0.84 10.61 12.62
N SER A 272 -0.25 10.11 12.06
CA SER A 272 -0.24 8.96 11.16
C SER A 272 -1.14 9.22 9.97
N TYR A 273 -0.69 8.76 8.82
CA TYR A 273 -1.48 8.63 7.62
C TYR A 273 -1.95 7.19 7.51
N ASN A 274 -3.23 6.99 7.30
CA ASN A 274 -3.83 5.67 7.24
C ASN A 274 -4.80 5.58 6.05
N VAL A 275 -4.60 4.57 5.22
CA VAL A 275 -5.53 4.10 4.20
C VAL A 275 -6.12 2.79 4.72
N GLY A 276 -7.32 2.85 5.27
CA GLY A 276 -7.97 1.70 5.93
C GLY A 276 -8.27 0.55 4.98
N SER A 277 -8.66 0.89 3.73
CA SER A 277 -8.76 -0.06 2.63
C SER A 277 -8.62 0.66 1.29
N PHE A 278 -7.99 0.02 0.33
CA PHE A 278 -7.97 0.46 -1.05
C PHE A 278 -8.33 -0.72 -1.96
N ILE A 279 -8.87 -0.39 -3.13
CA ILE A 279 -9.09 -1.33 -4.23
C ILE A 279 -8.54 -0.64 -5.47
N SER A 280 -7.64 -1.31 -6.18
CA SER A 280 -7.10 -0.81 -7.43
C SER A 280 -8.11 -0.91 -8.55
N ASN A 281 -8.21 0.15 -9.36
CA ASN A 281 -8.97 0.12 -10.59
C ASN A 281 -8.07 -0.42 -11.71
N LEU A 282 -8.17 -1.70 -11.99
CA LEU A 282 -7.31 -2.40 -12.93
C LEU A 282 -7.50 -1.98 -14.39
N ASP A 283 -8.63 -1.35 -14.73
CA ASP A 283 -8.87 -0.81 -16.07
C ASP A 283 -7.94 0.37 -16.39
N TYR A 284 -7.37 1.00 -15.34
CA TYR A 284 -6.56 2.21 -15.44
C TYR A 284 -5.17 2.08 -14.84
N ASP A 285 -4.81 0.96 -14.23
CA ASP A 285 -3.56 0.80 -13.50
C ASP A 285 -2.72 -0.40 -13.98
N ASP A 286 -2.12 -0.25 -15.15
CA ASP A 286 -1.18 -1.24 -15.70
C ASP A 286 0.15 -1.30 -14.93
N LYS A 287 0.42 -0.33 -14.04
CA LYS A 287 1.70 -0.20 -13.32
C LYS A 287 1.77 -0.96 -12.01
N VAL A 288 0.68 -1.40 -11.48
CA VAL A 288 0.64 -2.03 -10.15
C VAL A 288 1.41 -3.34 -10.10
N TYR A 289 1.81 -3.88 -11.26
CA TYR A 289 2.40 -5.22 -11.36
C TYR A 289 3.52 -5.37 -12.39
N ALA A 290 4.22 -4.29 -12.74
CA ALA A 290 5.44 -4.40 -13.54
C ALA A 290 6.67 -4.53 -12.63
#